data_9ae33eded5050b973145bae941a46acd
#
_entry.id   9ae33eded5050b973145bae941a46acd
#
_cell.length_a   1.000
_cell.length_b   1.000
_cell.length_c   1.000
_cell.angle_alpha   90.00
_cell.angle_beta   90.00
_cell.angle_gamma   90.00
#
_symmetry.space_group_name_H-M   'P 1'
#
loop_
_entity.id
_entity.type
_entity.pdbx_description
1 polymer ?
#
loop_
_entity_poly.entity_id
_entity_poly.type
_entity_poly.pdbx_seq_one_letter_code
_entity_poly.pdbx_strand_id
1 'polypeptide(L)'
;LDNIESEYPGYDEYRVNADEIEHDPYVLISILSAWHEGVFTLDEVQSTLEMLFEKQYILTVEEEVQVRYRTETRTDSEGNPYTVEVPYNYYILHVDLENFNLSHVPVYIMGEEQLSMYAMYMSSLGNRPDLFPQSGYVSKYYENPPADYEVPAALLGSDEKFARLMEEADKYVGFPYVWGGSSPETSFDCSGFVSYVLTNSG
;
A
#
# COMPACT_ATOMS: atom_id res chain seq x y z
N LEU A 1 -4.24 13.18 -15.08
CA LEU A 1 -3.89 12.54 -16.38
C LEU A 1 -4.74 13.05 -17.55
N ASP A 2 -5.97 13.47 -17.32
CA ASP A 2 -6.90 13.93 -18.38
C ASP A 2 -6.40 15.13 -19.20
N ASN A 3 -5.36 15.82 -18.75
CA ASN A 3 -4.79 17.01 -19.40
C ASN A 3 -3.33 16.81 -19.84
N ILE A 4 -2.83 15.56 -19.93
CA ILE A 4 -1.43 15.29 -20.19
C ILE A 4 -0.93 15.88 -21.52
N GLU A 5 -1.75 15.82 -22.57
CA GLU A 5 -1.43 16.40 -23.88
C GLU A 5 -1.32 17.92 -23.84
N SER A 6 -2.04 18.57 -22.92
CA SER A 6 -2.00 20.01 -22.71
C SER A 6 -0.80 20.45 -21.89
N GLU A 7 -0.39 19.64 -20.92
CA GLU A 7 0.80 19.89 -20.10
C GLU A 7 2.11 19.60 -20.83
N TYR A 8 2.12 18.55 -21.66
CA TYR A 8 3.27 18.12 -22.43
C TYR A 8 2.96 18.08 -23.93
N PRO A 9 2.80 19.24 -24.59
CA PRO A 9 2.43 19.28 -26.01
C PRO A 9 3.61 18.89 -26.91
N GLY A 10 3.31 18.30 -28.06
CA GLY A 10 4.29 18.10 -29.13
C GLY A 10 4.81 16.68 -29.29
N TYR A 11 4.22 15.73 -28.64
CA TYR A 11 4.47 14.30 -28.85
C TYR A 11 3.51 13.72 -29.88
N ASP A 12 3.98 12.75 -30.65
CA ASP A 12 3.17 12.03 -31.63
C ASP A 12 2.30 10.94 -30.99
N GLU A 13 2.73 10.42 -29.82
CA GLU A 13 2.02 9.37 -29.08
C GLU A 13 2.20 9.58 -27.56
N TYR A 14 1.13 9.34 -26.81
CA TYR A 14 1.15 9.36 -25.34
C TYR A 14 0.80 7.97 -24.83
N ARG A 15 1.69 7.39 -24.04
CA ARG A 15 1.52 6.11 -23.37
C ARG A 15 1.33 6.35 -21.88
N VAL A 16 0.10 6.29 -21.44
CA VAL A 16 -0.26 6.54 -20.04
C VAL A 16 -0.58 5.21 -19.38
N ASN A 17 0.16 4.89 -18.34
CA ASN A 17 -0.08 3.78 -17.45
C ASN A 17 -0.25 4.34 -16.04
N ALA A 18 -1.37 4.03 -15.39
CA ALA A 18 -1.67 4.57 -14.07
C ALA A 18 -2.33 3.53 -13.19
N ASP A 19 -1.77 3.35 -12.02
CA ASP A 19 -2.39 2.60 -10.95
C ASP A 19 -3.63 3.33 -10.42
N GLU A 20 -4.50 2.58 -9.75
CA GLU A 20 -5.68 3.15 -9.10
C GLU A 20 -5.29 4.10 -7.96
N ILE A 21 -5.98 5.23 -7.89
CA ILE A 21 -5.81 6.20 -6.79
C ILE A 21 -6.78 5.80 -5.69
N GLU A 22 -6.27 5.11 -4.68
CA GLU A 22 -7.03 4.69 -3.52
C GLU A 22 -6.22 4.80 -2.24
N HIS A 23 -6.89 4.97 -1.11
CA HIS A 23 -6.29 5.06 0.20
C HIS A 23 -6.94 4.05 1.15
N ASP A 24 -6.09 3.33 1.88
CA ASP A 24 -6.53 2.53 3.01
C ASP A 24 -6.76 3.44 4.22
N PRO A 25 -8.02 3.62 4.70
CA PRO A 25 -8.31 4.51 5.82
C PRO A 25 -7.67 4.04 7.14
N TYR A 26 -7.46 2.75 7.33
CA TYR A 26 -6.79 2.23 8.54
C TYR A 26 -5.32 2.56 8.55
N VAL A 27 -4.66 2.33 7.41
CA VAL A 27 -3.26 2.68 7.22
C VAL A 27 -3.07 4.17 7.47
N LEU A 28 -3.90 5.00 6.84
CA LEU A 28 -3.81 6.45 6.97
C LEU A 28 -3.98 6.92 8.42
N ILE A 29 -5.04 6.49 9.10
CA ILE A 29 -5.30 6.85 10.50
C ILE A 29 -4.21 6.30 11.42
N SER A 30 -3.70 5.09 11.18
CA SER A 30 -2.63 4.51 11.98
C SER A 30 -1.31 5.28 11.82
N ILE A 31 -1.00 5.72 10.60
CA ILE A 31 0.16 6.57 10.32
C ILE A 31 0.03 7.91 11.06
N LEU A 32 -1.11 8.59 10.89
CA LEU A 32 -1.35 9.89 11.52
C LEU A 32 -1.30 9.78 13.05
N SER A 33 -1.90 8.73 13.60
CA SER A 33 -1.89 8.49 15.05
C SER A 33 -0.48 8.21 15.59
N ALA A 34 0.34 7.46 14.86
CA ALA A 34 1.72 7.21 15.24
C ALA A 34 2.61 8.45 15.10
N TRP A 35 2.35 9.26 14.07
CA TRP A 35 3.13 10.48 13.78
C TRP A 35 2.84 11.62 14.76
N HIS A 36 1.58 11.74 15.18
CA HIS A 36 1.08 12.83 16.03
C HIS A 36 0.70 12.37 17.46
N GLU A 37 1.27 11.26 17.94
CA GLU A 37 1.07 10.76 19.31
C GLU A 37 -0.40 10.52 19.70
N GLY A 38 -1.23 10.18 18.72
CA GLY A 38 -2.64 9.82 18.93
C GLY A 38 -3.62 11.00 19.02
N VAL A 39 -3.15 12.23 19.02
CA VAL A 39 -3.99 13.44 19.13
C VAL A 39 -3.62 14.44 18.04
N PHE A 40 -4.57 14.76 17.17
CA PHE A 40 -4.34 15.73 16.09
C PHE A 40 -5.66 16.33 15.59
N THR A 41 -5.56 17.51 14.99
CA THR A 41 -6.61 18.16 14.22
C THR A 41 -6.31 18.06 12.73
N LEU A 42 -7.29 18.33 11.89
CA LEU A 42 -7.11 18.30 10.43
C LEU A 42 -6.03 19.29 9.95
N ASP A 43 -6.00 20.48 10.54
CA ASP A 43 -5.02 21.51 10.18
C ASP A 43 -3.58 21.08 10.51
N GLU A 44 -3.38 20.35 11.64
CA GLU A 44 -2.07 19.86 12.06
C GLU A 44 -1.52 18.75 11.17
N VAL A 45 -2.41 17.95 10.56
CA VAL A 45 -1.99 16.80 9.73
C VAL A 45 -1.87 17.14 8.25
N GLN A 46 -2.26 18.33 7.81
CA GLN A 46 -2.26 18.68 6.39
C GLN A 46 -0.91 18.45 5.72
N SER A 47 0.17 18.93 6.30
CA SER A 47 1.52 18.73 5.76
C SER A 47 1.96 17.25 5.75
N THR A 48 1.50 16.48 6.74
CA THR A 48 1.75 15.03 6.79
C THR A 48 0.98 14.31 5.69
N LEU A 49 -0.27 14.71 5.43
CA LEU A 49 -1.07 14.15 4.33
C LEU A 49 -0.44 14.44 2.96
N GLU A 50 0.03 15.66 2.73
CA GLU A 50 0.74 16.04 1.50
C GLU A 50 2.00 15.20 1.31
N MET A 51 2.83 15.07 2.36
CA MET A 51 4.02 14.21 2.32
C MET A 51 3.67 12.74 2.04
N LEU A 52 2.64 12.20 2.67
CA LEU A 52 2.21 10.81 2.45
C LEU A 52 1.72 10.60 1.02
N PHE A 53 0.98 11.55 0.47
CA PHE A 53 0.53 11.51 -0.92
C PHE A 53 1.71 11.49 -1.89
N GLU A 54 2.70 12.36 -1.70
CA GLU A 54 3.92 12.41 -2.52
C GLU A 54 4.76 11.13 -2.40
N LYS A 55 4.73 10.45 -1.25
CA LYS A 55 5.44 9.19 -1.05
C LYS A 55 4.68 7.98 -1.59
N GLN A 56 3.37 8.05 -1.61
CA GLN A 56 2.53 6.97 -2.12
C GLN A 56 2.47 6.98 -3.64
N TYR A 57 2.35 8.14 -4.28
CA TYR A 57 2.17 8.25 -5.72
C TYR A 57 3.44 8.77 -6.39
N ILE A 58 4.04 7.93 -7.20
CA ILE A 58 5.25 8.25 -7.94
C ILE A 58 4.87 8.45 -9.40
N LEU A 59 4.98 9.70 -9.87
CA LEU A 59 4.79 10.05 -11.27
C LEU A 59 6.13 10.04 -11.99
N THR A 60 6.26 9.21 -13.01
CA THR A 60 7.41 9.16 -13.90
C THR A 60 7.00 9.61 -15.30
N VAL A 61 7.75 10.53 -15.89
CA VAL A 61 7.52 11.04 -17.24
C VAL A 61 8.80 10.88 -18.04
N GLU A 62 8.77 10.08 -19.09
CA GLU A 62 9.95 9.77 -19.92
C GLU A 62 9.65 9.95 -21.40
N GLU A 63 10.63 10.52 -22.13
CA GLU A 63 10.56 10.66 -23.56
C GLU A 63 11.26 9.47 -24.25
N GLU A 64 10.58 8.89 -25.25
CA GLU A 64 11.15 7.92 -26.17
C GLU A 64 11.14 8.51 -27.58
N VAL A 65 12.28 8.45 -28.27
CA VAL A 65 12.39 8.87 -29.67
C VAL A 65 12.64 7.65 -30.55
N GLN A 66 11.70 7.37 -31.45
CA GLN A 66 11.81 6.31 -32.44
C GLN A 66 12.11 6.89 -33.81
N VAL A 67 13.07 6.32 -34.55
CA VAL A 67 13.23 6.62 -35.96
C VAL A 67 12.24 5.78 -36.74
N ARG A 68 11.27 6.42 -37.38
CA ARG A 68 10.30 5.80 -38.28
C ARG A 68 10.57 6.24 -39.73
N TYR A 69 10.00 5.51 -40.65
CA TYR A 69 10.18 5.81 -42.09
C TYR A 69 8.81 6.08 -42.70
N ARG A 70 8.76 7.10 -43.56
CA ARG A 70 7.58 7.38 -44.38
C ARG A 70 7.95 7.30 -45.86
N THR A 71 7.06 6.77 -46.66
CA THR A 71 7.22 6.71 -48.10
C THR A 71 6.88 8.06 -48.73
N GLU A 72 7.85 8.67 -49.42
CA GLU A 72 7.63 9.89 -50.21
C GLU A 72 7.75 9.57 -51.69
N THR A 73 6.81 10.10 -52.51
CA THR A 73 6.92 10.01 -53.95
C THR A 73 7.73 11.21 -54.44
N ARG A 74 8.80 10.94 -55.19
CA ARG A 74 9.63 11.92 -55.83
C ARG A 74 9.59 11.72 -57.35
N THR A 75 10.03 12.72 -58.14
CA THR A 75 10.08 12.65 -59.58
C THR A 75 11.54 12.76 -60.02
N ASP A 76 11.96 11.90 -60.92
CA ASP A 76 13.28 11.94 -61.49
C ASP A 76 13.41 13.08 -62.54
N SER A 77 14.64 13.26 -63.10
CA SER A 77 14.89 14.29 -64.10
C SER A 77 14.18 14.06 -65.45
N GLU A 78 13.62 12.87 -65.66
CA GLU A 78 12.87 12.48 -66.86
C GLU A 78 11.33 12.57 -66.62
N GLY A 79 10.91 12.97 -65.44
CA GLY A 79 9.48 13.11 -65.07
C GLY A 79 8.82 11.85 -64.56
N ASN A 80 9.54 10.75 -64.31
CA ASN A 80 8.97 9.51 -63.81
C ASN A 80 8.90 9.52 -62.30
N PRO A 81 7.75 9.11 -61.69
CA PRO A 81 7.61 9.01 -60.25
C PRO A 81 8.38 7.80 -59.72
N TYR A 82 9.09 8.00 -58.61
CA TYR A 82 9.69 6.93 -57.80
C TYR A 82 9.44 7.17 -56.31
N THR A 83 9.49 6.12 -55.48
CA THR A 83 9.28 6.20 -54.04
C THR A 83 10.61 6.07 -53.31
N VAL A 84 10.72 6.86 -52.23
CA VAL A 84 11.85 6.80 -51.29
C VAL A 84 11.33 6.70 -49.86
N GLU A 85 12.03 5.92 -49.04
CA GLU A 85 11.82 5.87 -47.60
C GLU A 85 12.61 7.01 -46.95
N VAL A 86 11.90 7.90 -46.26
CA VAL A 86 12.50 9.06 -45.59
C VAL A 86 12.39 8.87 -44.10
N PRO A 87 13.51 8.86 -43.35
CA PRO A 87 13.46 8.75 -41.91
C PRO A 87 12.90 10.03 -41.28
N TYR A 88 12.14 9.87 -40.18
CA TYR A 88 11.72 10.95 -39.33
C TYR A 88 11.68 10.51 -37.87
N ASN A 89 11.82 11.45 -36.94
CA ASN A 89 11.69 11.19 -35.54
C ASN A 89 10.20 11.13 -35.16
N TYR A 90 9.86 10.11 -34.43
CA TYR A 90 8.53 9.91 -33.82
C TYR A 90 8.69 9.97 -32.30
N TYR A 91 8.06 10.95 -31.67
CA TYR A 91 8.22 11.23 -30.25
C TYR A 91 7.08 10.59 -29.47
N ILE A 92 7.44 9.81 -28.45
CA ILE A 92 6.50 9.12 -27.56
C ILE A 92 6.74 9.64 -26.14
N LEU A 93 5.69 10.06 -25.48
CA LEU A 93 5.74 10.36 -24.04
C LEU A 93 5.16 9.19 -23.25
N HIS A 94 5.98 8.62 -22.38
CA HIS A 94 5.56 7.65 -21.38
C HIS A 94 5.23 8.40 -20.09
N VAL A 95 4.06 8.12 -19.55
CA VAL A 95 3.59 8.69 -18.27
C VAL A 95 3.12 7.56 -17.41
N ASP A 96 3.89 7.26 -16.37
CA ASP A 96 3.62 6.17 -15.45
C ASP A 96 3.31 6.74 -14.07
N LEU A 97 2.13 6.43 -13.54
CA LEU A 97 1.75 6.72 -12.16
C LEU A 97 1.73 5.41 -11.38
N GLU A 98 2.68 5.26 -10.48
CA GLU A 98 2.79 4.11 -9.59
C GLU A 98 2.17 4.43 -8.23
N ASN A 99 1.30 3.54 -7.73
CA ASN A 99 0.78 3.58 -6.37
C ASN A 99 1.66 2.68 -5.48
N PHE A 100 2.63 3.29 -4.80
CA PHE A 100 3.42 2.62 -3.78
C PHE A 100 2.54 2.45 -2.53
N ASN A 101 2.13 1.23 -2.24
CA ASN A 101 1.19 0.90 -1.17
C ASN A 101 1.48 1.66 0.13
N LEU A 102 0.52 2.50 0.57
CA LEU A 102 0.66 3.38 1.72
C LEU A 102 1.12 2.65 3.00
N SER A 103 0.77 1.37 3.17
CA SER A 103 1.17 0.57 4.34
C SER A 103 2.69 0.35 4.46
N HIS A 104 3.42 0.50 3.36
CA HIS A 104 4.88 0.37 3.35
C HIS A 104 5.60 1.70 3.60
N VAL A 105 4.94 2.83 3.38
CA VAL A 105 5.55 4.17 3.56
C VAL A 105 6.13 4.39 4.97
N PRO A 106 5.46 3.97 6.07
CA PRO A 106 5.99 4.13 7.42
C PRO A 106 7.41 3.61 7.63
N VAL A 107 7.77 2.49 6.99
CA VAL A 107 9.10 1.88 7.11
C VAL A 107 10.22 2.82 6.65
N TYR A 108 9.91 3.74 5.74
CA TYR A 108 10.89 4.68 5.16
C TYR A 108 10.93 6.04 5.84
N ILE A 109 9.88 6.40 6.60
CA ILE A 109 9.72 7.75 7.14
C ILE A 109 9.69 7.81 8.68
N MET A 110 9.41 6.68 9.35
CA MET A 110 9.25 6.62 10.80
C MET A 110 10.48 6.05 11.49
N GLY A 111 10.76 6.55 12.69
CA GLY A 111 11.69 5.93 13.61
C GLY A 111 11.12 4.68 14.30
N GLU A 112 11.95 3.95 15.04
CA GLU A 112 11.60 2.68 15.68
C GLU A 112 10.38 2.80 16.62
N GLU A 113 10.32 3.86 17.42
CA GLU A 113 9.23 4.12 18.35
C GLU A 113 7.91 4.39 17.62
N GLN A 114 7.94 5.23 16.58
CA GLN A 114 6.77 5.50 15.74
C GLN A 114 6.30 4.26 14.97
N LEU A 115 7.23 3.44 14.46
CA LEU A 115 6.90 2.17 13.80
C LEU A 115 6.21 1.20 14.75
N SER A 116 6.66 1.12 16.01
CA SER A 116 6.02 0.31 17.04
C SER A 116 4.60 0.79 17.33
N MET A 117 4.40 2.11 17.40
CA MET A 117 3.07 2.71 17.57
C MET A 117 2.19 2.47 16.35
N TYR A 118 2.72 2.60 15.14
CA TYR A 118 2.01 2.31 13.90
C TYR A 118 1.53 0.86 13.86
N ALA A 119 2.39 -0.11 14.18
CA ALA A 119 2.03 -1.52 14.22
C ALA A 119 0.91 -1.79 15.26
N MET A 120 0.97 -1.13 16.41
CA MET A 120 -0.07 -1.22 17.44
C MET A 120 -1.41 -0.66 16.94
N TYR A 121 -1.42 0.51 16.29
CA TYR A 121 -2.64 1.09 15.73
C TYR A 121 -3.21 0.23 14.60
N MET A 122 -2.38 -0.30 13.71
CA MET A 122 -2.82 -1.20 12.64
C MET A 122 -3.49 -2.45 13.20
N SER A 123 -2.92 -3.07 14.24
CA SER A 123 -3.51 -4.26 14.87
C SER A 123 -4.80 -3.96 15.62
N SER A 124 -5.00 -2.73 16.10
CA SER A 124 -6.20 -2.33 16.83
C SER A 124 -7.32 -1.82 15.93
N LEU A 125 -7.01 -0.88 15.04
CA LEU A 125 -7.99 -0.22 14.15
C LEU A 125 -8.43 -1.11 12.99
N GLY A 126 -7.56 -1.98 12.50
CA GLY A 126 -7.87 -2.89 11.40
C GLY A 126 -9.04 -3.83 11.67
N ASN A 127 -9.44 -3.97 12.93
CA ASN A 127 -10.55 -4.82 13.38
C ASN A 127 -11.75 -4.01 13.93
N ARG A 128 -11.91 -2.78 13.48
CA ARG A 128 -13.00 -1.88 13.89
C ARG A 128 -13.96 -1.57 12.73
N PRO A 129 -14.81 -2.56 12.32
CA PRO A 129 -15.78 -2.39 11.23
C PRO A 129 -16.83 -1.31 11.53
N ASP A 130 -17.04 -0.99 12.80
CA ASP A 130 -17.92 0.08 13.26
C ASP A 130 -17.41 1.48 12.89
N LEU A 131 -16.09 1.65 12.76
CA LEU A 131 -15.48 2.92 12.36
C LEU A 131 -15.46 3.10 10.83
N PHE A 132 -15.33 2.01 10.07
CA PHE A 132 -15.15 2.02 8.62
C PHE A 132 -16.05 0.99 7.92
N PRO A 133 -17.39 1.08 8.05
CA PRO A 133 -18.30 0.01 7.63
C PRO A 133 -18.35 -0.27 6.12
N GLN A 134 -17.78 0.60 5.30
CA GLN A 134 -17.78 0.46 3.83
C GLN A 134 -16.39 0.18 3.25
N SER A 135 -15.38 0.02 4.09
CA SER A 135 -14.03 -0.28 3.64
C SER A 135 -13.89 -1.77 3.29
N GLY A 136 -13.47 -2.09 2.06
CA GLY A 136 -13.15 -3.45 1.65
C GLY A 136 -12.00 -4.08 2.45
N TYR A 137 -11.18 -3.26 3.11
CA TYR A 137 -10.11 -3.71 3.99
C TYR A 137 -10.63 -4.30 5.29
N VAL A 138 -11.75 -3.80 5.82
CA VAL A 138 -12.40 -4.36 7.01
C VAL A 138 -12.82 -5.80 6.78
N SER A 139 -13.49 -6.07 5.67
CA SER A 139 -13.86 -7.43 5.25
C SER A 139 -12.65 -8.36 5.20
N LYS A 140 -11.55 -7.91 4.62
CA LYS A 140 -10.34 -8.72 4.47
C LYS A 140 -9.77 -9.21 5.80
N TYR A 141 -9.77 -8.36 6.83
CA TYR A 141 -9.24 -8.71 8.15
C TYR A 141 -10.28 -9.40 9.05
N TYR A 142 -11.56 -9.17 8.79
CA TYR A 142 -12.66 -9.72 9.59
C TYR A 142 -13.11 -11.11 9.08
N GLU A 143 -13.05 -11.36 7.78
CA GLU A 143 -13.55 -12.59 7.16
C GLU A 143 -12.50 -13.71 7.04
N ASN A 144 -11.23 -13.43 7.34
CA ASN A 144 -10.15 -14.41 7.23
C ASN A 144 -9.24 -14.45 8.47
N PRO A 145 -9.71 -14.86 9.64
CA PRO A 145 -8.78 -15.40 10.61
C PRO A 145 -8.17 -16.66 10.00
N PRO A 146 -6.83 -16.87 10.08
CA PRO A 146 -6.25 -18.14 9.70
C PRO A 146 -6.84 -19.23 10.58
N ALA A 147 -7.75 -20.02 10.02
CA ALA A 147 -8.46 -21.08 10.75
C ALA A 147 -7.53 -22.23 11.19
N ASP A 148 -6.37 -22.35 10.56
CA ASP A 148 -5.42 -23.45 10.73
C ASP A 148 -3.98 -22.92 10.88
N TYR A 149 -3.73 -22.03 11.85
CA TYR A 149 -2.36 -21.65 12.17
C TYR A 149 -1.71 -22.74 13.03
N GLU A 150 -0.68 -23.40 12.51
CA GLU A 150 0.18 -24.29 13.27
C GLU A 150 1.49 -23.59 13.64
N VAL A 151 1.84 -23.60 14.92
CA VAL A 151 3.13 -23.07 15.36
C VAL A 151 4.26 -23.92 14.77
N PRO A 152 5.23 -23.34 14.06
CA PRO A 152 6.32 -24.10 13.47
C PRO A 152 7.09 -24.90 14.53
N ALA A 153 7.23 -26.20 14.33
CA ALA A 153 7.86 -27.12 15.29
C ALA A 153 9.30 -26.70 15.68
N ALA A 154 10.01 -26.01 14.77
CA ALA A 154 11.35 -25.46 15.05
C ALA A 154 11.34 -24.37 16.14
N LEU A 155 10.24 -23.67 16.34
CA LEU A 155 10.10 -22.65 17.38
C LEU A 155 9.72 -23.27 18.73
N LEU A 156 8.97 -24.38 18.73
CA LEU A 156 8.56 -25.07 19.97
C LEU A 156 9.72 -25.80 20.66
N GLY A 157 10.77 -26.14 19.91
CA GLY A 157 11.93 -26.88 20.46
C GLY A 157 13.03 -26.02 21.09
N SER A 158 12.96 -24.70 21.02
CA SER A 158 14.05 -23.80 21.42
C SER A 158 13.98 -23.32 22.87
N ASP A 159 12.78 -23.19 23.44
CA ASP A 159 12.54 -22.73 24.82
C ASP A 159 11.21 -23.28 25.34
N GLU A 160 11.23 -23.98 26.46
CA GLU A 160 10.01 -24.54 27.08
C GLU A 160 8.99 -23.48 27.53
N LYS A 161 9.43 -22.29 27.89
CA LYS A 161 8.52 -21.20 28.26
C LYS A 161 7.85 -20.64 27.01
N PHE A 162 8.60 -20.49 25.94
CA PHE A 162 8.07 -20.05 24.66
C PHE A 162 7.09 -21.07 24.09
N ALA A 163 7.41 -22.38 24.19
CA ALA A 163 6.53 -23.45 23.74
C ALA A 163 5.17 -23.40 24.48
N ARG A 164 5.19 -23.27 25.82
CA ARG A 164 3.95 -23.14 26.62
C ARG A 164 3.16 -21.87 26.28
N LEU A 165 3.87 -20.76 26.05
CA LEU A 165 3.23 -19.52 25.59
C LEU A 165 2.49 -19.70 24.28
N MET A 166 3.12 -20.34 23.31
CA MET A 166 2.55 -20.58 21.99
C MET A 166 1.41 -21.60 22.04
N GLU A 167 1.53 -22.67 22.83
CA GLU A 167 0.45 -23.62 23.09
C GLU A 167 -0.79 -22.95 23.73
N GLU A 168 -0.57 -22.01 24.65
CA GLU A 168 -1.68 -21.24 25.22
C GLU A 168 -2.31 -20.31 24.19
N ALA A 169 -1.49 -19.60 23.41
CA ALA A 169 -1.96 -18.68 22.38
C ALA A 169 -2.78 -19.39 21.28
N ASP A 170 -2.34 -20.59 20.87
CA ASP A 170 -2.97 -21.38 19.82
C ASP A 170 -4.43 -21.75 20.10
N LYS A 171 -4.80 -21.88 21.37
CA LYS A 171 -6.19 -22.17 21.80
C LYS A 171 -7.20 -21.11 21.37
N TYR A 172 -6.75 -19.91 21.08
CA TYR A 172 -7.58 -18.74 20.79
C TYR A 172 -7.49 -18.28 19.34
N VAL A 173 -6.78 -19.02 18.49
CA VAL A 173 -6.76 -18.77 17.04
C VAL A 173 -8.18 -18.87 16.49
N GLY A 174 -8.61 -17.87 15.71
CA GLY A 174 -9.95 -17.79 15.18
C GLY A 174 -10.99 -17.10 16.09
N PHE A 175 -10.61 -16.71 17.31
CA PHE A 175 -11.50 -15.88 18.14
C PHE A 175 -11.66 -14.49 17.50
N PRO A 176 -12.90 -13.94 17.48
CA PRO A 176 -13.12 -12.61 16.92
C PRO A 176 -12.44 -11.55 17.79
N TYR A 177 -11.93 -10.52 17.13
CA TYR A 177 -11.41 -9.36 17.86
C TYR A 177 -12.55 -8.57 18.48
N VAL A 178 -12.45 -8.26 19.78
CA VAL A 178 -13.42 -7.44 20.52
C VAL A 178 -12.67 -6.39 21.32
N TRP A 179 -12.92 -5.14 21.03
CA TRP A 179 -12.29 -4.01 21.73
C TRP A 179 -12.59 -4.06 23.24
N GLY A 180 -11.53 -4.01 24.06
CA GLY A 180 -11.62 -4.16 25.51
C GLY A 180 -11.84 -5.60 25.98
N GLY A 181 -11.90 -6.57 25.09
CA GLY A 181 -11.96 -7.98 25.40
C GLY A 181 -10.64 -8.50 25.97
N SER A 182 -10.69 -9.31 27.02
CA SER A 182 -9.52 -9.75 27.78
C SER A 182 -9.60 -11.19 28.29
N SER A 183 -10.58 -11.95 27.86
CA SER A 183 -10.79 -13.35 28.27
C SER A 183 -11.52 -14.13 27.18
N PRO A 184 -11.49 -15.49 27.22
CA PRO A 184 -12.24 -16.32 26.27
C PRO A 184 -13.73 -16.02 26.21
N GLU A 185 -14.33 -15.58 27.31
CA GLU A 185 -15.77 -15.25 27.41
C GLU A 185 -16.11 -13.93 26.73
N THR A 186 -15.18 -12.99 26.73
CA THR A 186 -15.35 -11.67 26.13
C THR A 186 -14.74 -11.58 24.74
N SER A 187 -14.01 -12.62 24.31
CA SER A 187 -13.01 -12.55 23.26
C SER A 187 -11.88 -11.57 23.62
N PHE A 188 -11.06 -11.15 22.67
CA PHE A 188 -9.82 -10.44 22.96
C PHE A 188 -9.64 -9.20 22.10
N ASP A 189 -9.07 -8.14 22.68
CA ASP A 189 -8.27 -7.18 21.95
C ASP A 189 -6.79 -7.59 21.97
N CYS A 190 -5.92 -6.82 21.32
CA CYS A 190 -4.50 -7.14 21.23
C CYS A 190 -3.83 -7.20 22.62
N SER A 191 -4.13 -6.27 23.49
CA SER A 191 -3.55 -6.18 24.84
C SER A 191 -4.14 -7.23 25.78
N GLY A 192 -5.44 -7.45 25.70
CA GLY A 192 -6.14 -8.48 26.47
C GLY A 192 -5.67 -9.88 26.11
N PHE A 193 -5.49 -10.17 24.82
CA PHE A 193 -4.93 -11.43 24.36
C PHE A 193 -3.53 -11.69 24.92
N VAL A 194 -2.61 -10.75 24.72
CA VAL A 194 -1.21 -10.90 25.19
C VAL A 194 -1.16 -11.05 26.69
N SER A 195 -1.88 -10.23 27.46
CA SER A 195 -1.94 -10.30 28.92
C SER A 195 -2.50 -11.64 29.40
N TYR A 196 -3.57 -12.11 28.76
CA TYR A 196 -4.20 -13.39 29.12
C TYR A 196 -3.28 -14.58 28.86
N VAL A 197 -2.69 -14.63 27.66
CA VAL A 197 -1.77 -15.72 27.28
C VAL A 197 -0.55 -15.75 28.20
N LEU A 198 0.10 -14.60 28.45
CA LEU A 198 1.23 -14.52 29.38
C LEU A 198 0.88 -14.97 30.80
N THR A 199 -0.32 -14.65 31.26
CA THR A 199 -0.77 -15.02 32.61
C THR A 199 -1.05 -16.51 32.73
N ASN A 200 -1.56 -17.15 31.67
CA ASN A 200 -2.01 -18.55 31.73
C ASN A 200 -0.99 -19.56 31.15
N SER A 201 0.08 -19.10 30.54
CA SER A 201 1.16 -19.96 30.03
C SER A 201 2.14 -20.44 31.13
N GLY A 202 2.03 -19.98 32.36
CA GLY A 202 2.83 -20.38 33.52
C GLY A 202 4.04 -19.51 33.75
#